data_349936e706ae8039af6d43dccb62cd87
#
_entry.id   349936e706ae8039af6d43dccb62cd87
#
_cell.length_a   1.000
_cell.length_b   1.000
_cell.length_c   1.000
_cell.angle_alpha   90.00
_cell.angle_beta   90.00
_cell.angle_gamma   90.00
#
_symmetry.space_group_name_H-M   'P 1'
#
loop_
_entity.id
_entity.type
_entity.pdbx_description
1 polymer ?
#
loop_
_entity_poly.entity_id
_entity_poly.type
_entity_poly.pdbx_seq_one_letter_code
_entity_poly.pdbx_strand_id
1 'polypeptide(L)'
;ITVWALLKIKKHGLAYISCRKNHMAHGCCHDLRIDETSTYSEEELSLYSIGNLHVGKFGGTLNTLGTGIDAAERTSMLQQDFVIDNRDRAIKKLKWLSTAPSQLTFHFAYEAYLKGKEGENWLRNSKELADSKELCDECIMQMKKIKRQYKEIMNAGIADSEYELGLLGVIAWDAGQLNFLSRACMEQGYINKDECMICLDAAFKM
;
A
#
# COMPACT_ATOMS: atom_id res chain seq x y z
N ILE A 1 3.66 -2.80 -2.39
CA ILE A 1 3.82 -4.20 -2.85
C ILE A 1 5.06 -4.21 -3.72
N THR A 2 6.04 -5.04 -3.38
CA THR A 2 7.15 -5.23 -4.29
C THR A 2 6.60 -5.94 -5.53
N VAL A 3 7.08 -5.56 -6.72
CA VAL A 3 6.81 -6.26 -7.99
C VAL A 3 6.95 -7.78 -7.83
N TRP A 4 7.89 -8.20 -7.00
CA TRP A 4 8.10 -9.60 -6.63
C TRP A 4 6.87 -10.26 -5.97
N ALA A 5 6.11 -9.55 -5.12
CA ALA A 5 4.88 -10.08 -4.53
C ALA A 5 3.77 -10.24 -5.58
N LEU A 6 3.61 -9.26 -6.49
CA LEU A 6 2.67 -9.36 -7.61
C LEU A 6 3.03 -10.51 -8.57
N LEU A 7 4.33 -10.68 -8.87
CA LEU A 7 4.86 -11.78 -9.67
C LEU A 7 4.49 -13.15 -9.07
N LYS A 8 4.61 -13.26 -7.77
CA LYS A 8 4.31 -14.50 -7.06
C LYS A 8 2.80 -14.76 -6.94
N ILE A 9 1.99 -13.72 -6.76
CA ILE A 9 0.52 -13.83 -6.76
C ILE A 9 0.04 -14.30 -8.13
N LYS A 10 0.54 -13.77 -9.23
CA LYS A 10 0.18 -14.20 -10.59
C LYS A 10 0.61 -15.66 -10.87
N LYS A 11 1.81 -16.05 -10.42
CA LYS A 11 2.35 -17.41 -10.68
C LYS A 11 1.75 -18.49 -9.79
N HIS A 12 1.38 -18.17 -8.56
CA HIS A 12 1.00 -19.15 -7.54
C HIS A 12 -0.38 -18.91 -6.92
N GLY A 13 -1.11 -17.89 -7.40
CA GLY A 13 -2.42 -17.49 -6.87
C GLY A 13 -2.33 -16.98 -5.42
N LEU A 14 -3.49 -16.81 -4.81
CA LEU A 14 -3.62 -16.39 -3.40
C LEU A 14 -2.95 -17.37 -2.41
N ALA A 15 -2.74 -18.63 -2.80
CA ALA A 15 -2.02 -19.61 -1.99
C ALA A 15 -0.56 -19.20 -1.69
N TYR A 16 0.01 -18.25 -2.45
CA TYR A 16 1.35 -17.71 -2.17
C TYR A 16 1.34 -16.69 -1.03
N ILE A 17 0.19 -16.11 -0.71
CA ILE A 17 0.06 -15.20 0.45
C ILE A 17 0.14 -16.02 1.76
N SER A 18 -0.18 -17.33 1.73
CA SER A 18 0.10 -18.21 2.85
C SER A 18 1.62 -18.41 2.96
N CYS A 19 2.20 -17.80 3.97
CA CYS A 19 3.63 -17.91 4.23
C CYS A 19 4.03 -19.38 4.40
N ARG A 20 4.92 -19.89 3.54
CA ARG A 20 5.50 -21.21 3.77
C ARG A 20 6.27 -21.17 5.10
N LYS A 21 6.08 -22.20 5.92
CA LYS A 21 6.75 -22.41 7.22
C LYS A 21 8.27 -22.14 7.22
N ASN A 22 8.92 -22.18 6.06
CA ASN A 22 10.36 -21.93 5.88
C ASN A 22 10.77 -20.44 5.86
N HIS A 23 9.82 -19.49 5.84
CA HIS A 23 10.11 -18.06 5.92
C HIS A 23 9.84 -17.45 7.30
N MET A 24 9.44 -18.24 8.28
CA MET A 24 9.22 -17.81 9.67
C MET A 24 10.48 -17.25 10.37
N ALA A 25 11.68 -17.50 9.82
CA ALA A 25 12.94 -17.01 10.39
C ALA A 25 13.08 -15.47 10.37
N HIS A 26 12.22 -14.75 9.66
CA HIS A 26 12.27 -13.29 9.55
C HIS A 26 11.07 -12.54 10.14
N GLY A 27 10.21 -13.21 10.92
CA GLY A 27 9.17 -12.58 11.74
C GLY A 27 8.06 -11.81 10.99
N CYS A 28 7.93 -11.99 9.67
CA CYS A 28 7.03 -11.16 8.85
C CYS A 28 5.83 -11.89 8.26
N CYS A 29 5.53 -13.11 8.75
CA CYS A 29 4.41 -13.88 8.21
C CYS A 29 3.54 -14.40 9.35
N HIS A 30 2.42 -13.74 9.55
CA HIS A 30 1.33 -14.24 10.37
C HIS A 30 0.43 -15.16 9.53
N ASP A 31 -0.20 -16.16 10.15
CA ASP A 31 -1.25 -16.93 9.51
C ASP A 31 -2.42 -15.98 9.17
N LEU A 32 -2.97 -16.11 7.96
CA LEU A 32 -4.14 -15.34 7.56
C LEU A 32 -5.33 -15.73 8.44
N ARG A 33 -5.92 -14.75 9.12
CA ARG A 33 -7.07 -14.98 10.01
C ARG A 33 -8.35 -14.56 9.32
N ILE A 34 -9.35 -15.42 9.43
CA ILE A 34 -10.72 -15.19 8.96
C ILE A 34 -11.64 -15.44 10.15
N ASP A 35 -12.57 -14.53 10.39
CA ASP A 35 -13.66 -14.72 11.34
C ASP A 35 -14.77 -15.50 10.65
N GLU A 36 -14.92 -16.77 11.00
CA GLU A 36 -15.98 -17.66 10.46
C GLU A 36 -17.38 -17.25 10.91
N THR A 37 -17.50 -16.42 11.93
CA THR A 37 -18.78 -15.91 12.44
C THR A 37 -19.21 -14.59 11.82
N SER A 38 -18.39 -14.04 10.91
CA SER A 38 -18.66 -12.77 10.24
C SER A 38 -19.94 -12.82 9.42
N THR A 39 -20.81 -11.84 9.66
CA THR A 39 -22.12 -11.69 8.98
C THR A 39 -22.16 -10.50 8.02
N TYR A 40 -21.00 -9.97 7.64
CA TYR A 40 -20.92 -8.83 6.71
C TYR A 40 -21.38 -9.24 5.31
N SER A 41 -22.01 -8.28 4.62
CA SER A 41 -22.42 -8.43 3.22
C SER A 41 -21.20 -8.50 2.29
N GLU A 42 -21.41 -8.98 1.05
CA GLU A 42 -20.35 -9.00 0.02
C GLU A 42 -19.81 -7.59 -0.27
N GLU A 43 -20.66 -6.58 -0.22
CA GLU A 43 -20.29 -5.18 -0.42
C GLU A 43 -19.34 -4.70 0.70
N GLU A 44 -19.69 -4.98 1.96
CA GLU A 44 -18.82 -4.66 3.10
C GLU A 44 -17.49 -5.41 3.04
N LEU A 45 -17.53 -6.70 2.72
CA LEU A 45 -16.31 -7.51 2.57
C LEU A 45 -15.43 -6.99 1.43
N SER A 46 -16.01 -6.51 0.34
CA SER A 46 -15.28 -5.88 -0.76
C SER A 46 -14.56 -4.61 -0.31
N LEU A 47 -15.24 -3.76 0.49
CA LEU A 47 -14.60 -2.57 1.07
C LEU A 47 -13.43 -2.94 1.99
N TYR A 48 -13.60 -3.95 2.87
CA TYR A 48 -12.55 -4.32 3.82
C TYR A 48 -11.35 -4.99 3.13
N SER A 49 -11.58 -5.71 2.04
CA SER A 49 -10.55 -6.48 1.33
C SER A 49 -9.40 -5.65 0.75
N ILE A 50 -9.64 -4.38 0.44
CA ILE A 50 -8.63 -3.47 -0.13
C ILE A 50 -7.40 -3.36 0.78
N GLY A 51 -7.61 -3.35 2.11
CA GLY A 51 -6.55 -3.28 3.12
C GLY A 51 -5.93 -4.62 3.51
N ASN A 52 -6.44 -5.74 3.01
CA ASN A 52 -6.11 -7.08 3.52
C ASN A 52 -4.63 -7.44 3.43
N LEU A 53 -3.90 -6.92 2.44
CA LEU A 53 -2.47 -7.13 2.35
C LEU A 53 -1.73 -6.56 3.58
N HIS A 54 -2.14 -5.37 4.02
CA HIS A 54 -1.56 -4.73 5.20
C HIS A 54 -2.04 -5.40 6.49
N VAL A 55 -3.34 -5.71 6.58
CA VAL A 55 -3.91 -6.44 7.73
C VAL A 55 -3.21 -7.77 7.93
N GLY A 56 -3.04 -8.57 6.87
CA GLY A 56 -2.35 -9.86 6.92
C GLY A 56 -0.87 -9.75 7.30
N LYS A 57 -0.20 -8.65 6.88
CA LYS A 57 1.20 -8.39 7.28
C LYS A 57 1.35 -8.25 8.80
N PHE A 58 0.36 -7.71 9.48
CA PHE A 58 0.35 -7.53 10.93
C PHE A 58 -0.49 -8.58 11.66
N GLY A 59 -0.80 -9.72 11.03
CA GLY A 59 -1.50 -10.85 11.65
C GLY A 59 -2.95 -10.56 12.06
N GLY A 60 -3.57 -9.60 11.40
CA GLY A 60 -4.96 -9.23 11.68
C GLY A 60 -5.99 -10.12 10.98
N THR A 61 -7.28 -9.86 11.23
CA THR A 61 -8.43 -10.56 10.65
C THR A 61 -8.90 -9.89 9.38
N LEU A 62 -9.03 -10.65 8.29
CA LEU A 62 -9.21 -10.09 6.94
C LEU A 62 -10.64 -9.63 6.65
N ASN A 63 -11.64 -10.36 7.16
CA ASN A 63 -13.05 -10.22 6.80
C ASN A 63 -13.90 -9.50 7.86
N THR A 64 -13.31 -8.58 8.59
CA THR A 64 -14.00 -7.78 9.62
C THR A 64 -13.71 -6.30 9.45
N LEU A 65 -14.62 -5.43 9.92
CA LEU A 65 -14.36 -3.98 9.92
C LEU A 65 -13.16 -3.62 10.82
N GLY A 66 -13.02 -4.25 11.97
CA GLY A 66 -11.83 -4.17 12.78
C GLY A 66 -10.65 -4.90 12.13
N THR A 67 -9.43 -4.53 12.51
CA THR A 67 -8.22 -5.23 12.04
C THR A 67 -7.97 -6.52 12.81
N GLY A 68 -8.53 -6.67 14.01
CA GLY A 68 -8.29 -7.81 14.90
C GLY A 68 -6.83 -7.93 15.36
N ILE A 69 -6.03 -6.88 15.20
CA ILE A 69 -4.66 -6.79 15.71
C ILE A 69 -4.73 -6.51 17.21
N ASP A 70 -3.88 -7.19 17.99
CA ASP A 70 -3.78 -6.95 19.45
C ASP A 70 -3.59 -5.46 19.75
N ALA A 71 -4.21 -4.96 20.82
CA ALA A 71 -4.23 -3.54 21.14
C ALA A 71 -2.82 -2.97 21.39
N ALA A 72 -1.93 -3.70 22.03
CA ALA A 72 -0.56 -3.26 22.29
C ALA A 72 0.27 -3.25 21.00
N GLU A 73 0.13 -4.27 20.17
CA GLU A 73 0.78 -4.37 18.85
C GLU A 73 0.27 -3.27 17.92
N ARG A 74 -1.05 -3.02 17.87
CA ARG A 74 -1.67 -1.95 17.09
C ARG A 74 -1.16 -0.57 17.52
N THR A 75 -1.07 -0.32 18.82
CA THR A 75 -0.52 0.93 19.35
C THR A 75 0.92 1.12 18.93
N SER A 76 1.76 0.09 19.10
CA SER A 76 3.18 0.12 18.71
C SER A 76 3.35 0.37 17.22
N MET A 77 2.61 -0.35 16.37
CA MET A 77 2.61 -0.21 14.91
C MET A 77 2.22 1.21 14.49
N LEU A 78 1.10 1.74 15.02
CA LEU A 78 0.64 3.09 14.66
C LEU A 78 1.69 4.15 15.03
N GLN A 79 2.32 4.03 16.20
CA GLN A 79 3.32 4.99 16.68
C GLN A 79 4.66 4.86 15.96
N GLN A 80 5.19 3.65 15.80
CA GLN A 80 6.55 3.42 15.31
C GLN A 80 6.63 3.41 13.78
N ASP A 81 5.68 2.72 13.11
CA ASP A 81 5.75 2.55 11.66
C ASP A 81 5.04 3.69 10.90
N PHE A 82 3.99 4.28 11.50
CA PHE A 82 3.18 5.29 10.82
C PHE A 82 3.20 6.68 11.47
N VAL A 83 3.85 6.81 12.63
CA VAL A 83 3.96 8.07 13.39
C VAL A 83 2.58 8.64 13.77
N ILE A 84 1.63 7.75 14.09
CA ILE A 84 0.27 8.07 14.50
C ILE A 84 0.10 7.73 15.99
N ASP A 85 0.04 8.74 16.85
CA ASP A 85 -0.10 8.59 18.30
C ASP A 85 -1.32 9.33 18.88
N ASN A 86 -2.05 10.05 18.03
CA ASN A 86 -3.24 10.79 18.40
C ASN A 86 -4.16 11.05 17.21
N ARG A 87 -5.35 11.61 17.49
CA ARG A 87 -6.38 11.93 16.49
C ARG A 87 -5.88 12.85 15.37
N ASP A 88 -5.17 13.93 15.72
CA ASP A 88 -4.75 14.93 14.73
C ASP A 88 -3.77 14.34 13.72
N ARG A 89 -2.82 13.53 14.20
CA ARG A 89 -1.89 12.79 13.32
C ARG A 89 -2.60 11.75 12.48
N ALA A 90 -3.59 11.04 13.05
CA ALA A 90 -4.42 10.10 12.29
C ALA A 90 -5.13 10.80 11.13
N ILE A 91 -5.87 11.88 11.42
CA ILE A 91 -6.59 12.63 10.37
C ILE A 91 -5.64 13.18 9.30
N LYS A 92 -4.50 13.76 9.72
CA LYS A 92 -3.49 14.28 8.79
C LYS A 92 -2.95 13.18 7.87
N LYS A 93 -2.62 12.00 8.43
CA LYS A 93 -2.10 10.86 7.66
C LYS A 93 -3.14 10.30 6.70
N LEU A 94 -4.38 10.11 7.14
CA LEU A 94 -5.46 9.58 6.31
C LEU A 94 -5.82 10.55 5.16
N LYS A 95 -5.90 11.86 5.43
CA LYS A 95 -6.07 12.87 4.38
C LYS A 95 -4.93 12.88 3.38
N TRP A 96 -3.69 12.73 3.84
CA TRP A 96 -2.54 12.64 2.93
C TRP A 96 -2.61 11.39 2.05
N LEU A 97 -2.95 10.22 2.60
CA LEU A 97 -3.10 8.98 1.82
C LEU A 97 -4.22 9.07 0.79
N SER A 98 -5.32 9.78 1.09
CA SER A 98 -6.41 9.95 0.12
C SER A 98 -6.04 10.79 -1.11
N THR A 99 -4.88 11.44 -1.12
CA THR A 99 -4.33 12.13 -2.29
C THR A 99 -3.49 11.22 -3.20
N ALA A 100 -3.41 9.93 -2.91
CA ALA A 100 -2.59 8.96 -3.65
C ALA A 100 -1.12 9.39 -3.83
N PRO A 101 -0.39 9.68 -2.74
CA PRO A 101 0.96 10.27 -2.82
C PRO A 101 1.98 9.34 -3.49
N SER A 102 1.85 8.03 -3.32
CA SER A 102 2.76 7.07 -3.97
C SER A 102 2.53 7.02 -5.48
N GLN A 103 1.29 7.26 -5.94
CA GLN A 103 0.97 7.35 -7.36
C GLN A 103 1.62 8.56 -8.01
N LEU A 104 1.63 9.71 -7.32
CA LEU A 104 2.31 10.91 -7.79
C LEU A 104 3.82 10.67 -7.95
N THR A 105 4.46 10.13 -6.91
CA THR A 105 5.88 9.76 -6.95
C THR A 105 6.19 8.78 -8.08
N PHE A 106 5.32 7.78 -8.27
CA PHE A 106 5.45 6.80 -9.35
C PHE A 106 5.35 7.47 -10.72
N HIS A 107 4.40 8.38 -10.91
CA HIS A 107 4.23 9.09 -12.18
C HIS A 107 5.51 9.85 -12.59
N PHE A 108 6.08 10.66 -11.70
CA PHE A 108 7.33 11.35 -11.97
C PHE A 108 8.50 10.39 -12.23
N ALA A 109 8.59 9.33 -11.44
CA ALA A 109 9.63 8.33 -11.60
C ALA A 109 9.53 7.58 -12.94
N TYR A 110 8.31 7.28 -13.38
CA TYR A 110 8.04 6.61 -14.63
C TYR A 110 8.35 7.51 -15.84
N GLU A 111 7.92 8.77 -15.80
CA GLU A 111 8.26 9.76 -16.83
C GLU A 111 9.79 9.93 -16.97
N ALA A 112 10.49 9.97 -15.85
CA ALA A 112 11.95 10.02 -15.85
C ALA A 112 12.57 8.73 -16.41
N TYR A 113 11.99 7.56 -16.11
CA TYR A 113 12.42 6.28 -16.66
C TYR A 113 12.35 6.27 -18.20
N LEU A 114 11.26 6.78 -18.79
CA LEU A 114 11.09 6.91 -20.22
C LEU A 114 12.14 7.82 -20.88
N LYS A 115 12.65 8.82 -20.15
CA LYS A 115 13.73 9.71 -20.64
C LYS A 115 15.12 9.06 -20.59
N GLY A 116 15.25 7.85 -20.12
CA GLY A 116 16.48 7.06 -20.12
C GLY A 116 17.62 7.74 -19.36
N LYS A 117 18.70 8.12 -20.04
CA LYS A 117 19.89 8.73 -19.43
C LYS A 117 19.64 10.13 -18.88
N GLU A 118 18.70 10.86 -19.46
CA GLU A 118 18.36 12.23 -19.06
C GLU A 118 17.35 12.29 -17.90
N GLY A 119 16.77 11.16 -17.52
CA GLY A 119 15.67 11.11 -16.54
C GLY A 119 16.02 11.68 -15.18
N GLU A 120 17.20 11.39 -14.63
CA GLU A 120 17.62 11.93 -13.34
C GLU A 120 17.82 13.46 -13.40
N ASN A 121 18.42 13.93 -14.48
CA ASN A 121 18.61 15.37 -14.68
C ASN A 121 17.27 16.09 -14.88
N TRP A 122 16.32 15.45 -15.59
CA TRP A 122 14.97 15.99 -15.75
C TRP A 122 14.23 16.11 -14.41
N LEU A 123 14.31 15.11 -13.51
CA LEU A 123 13.72 15.20 -12.17
C LEU A 123 14.31 16.35 -11.36
N ARG A 124 15.65 16.49 -11.37
CA ARG A 124 16.34 17.55 -10.60
C ARG A 124 16.02 18.97 -11.10
N ASN A 125 15.60 19.11 -12.34
CA ASN A 125 15.23 20.39 -12.94
C ASN A 125 13.71 20.58 -13.08
N SER A 126 12.90 19.63 -12.59
CA SER A 126 11.45 19.76 -12.60
C SER A 126 11.00 20.87 -11.65
N LYS A 127 10.17 21.78 -12.16
CA LYS A 127 9.59 22.88 -11.37
C LYS A 127 8.65 22.35 -10.29
N GLU A 128 7.95 21.26 -10.59
CA GLU A 128 6.99 20.62 -9.69
C GLU A 128 7.66 19.97 -8.48
N LEU A 129 8.94 19.61 -8.60
CA LEU A 129 9.74 19.00 -7.52
C LEU A 129 10.72 19.98 -6.88
N ALA A 130 10.77 21.24 -7.36
CA ALA A 130 11.76 22.23 -6.92
C ALA A 130 11.69 22.56 -5.42
N ASP A 131 10.48 22.49 -4.85
CA ASP A 131 10.23 22.84 -3.44
C ASP A 131 10.49 21.69 -2.47
N SER A 132 10.79 20.47 -2.96
CA SER A 132 11.04 19.30 -2.11
C SER A 132 12.16 18.42 -2.67
N LYS A 133 13.34 18.62 -2.11
CA LYS A 133 14.50 17.77 -2.41
C LYS A 133 14.23 16.31 -2.05
N GLU A 134 13.55 16.07 -0.93
CA GLU A 134 13.20 14.73 -0.44
C GLU A 134 12.31 14.00 -1.46
N LEU A 135 11.29 14.67 -1.99
CA LEU A 135 10.40 14.11 -3.02
C LEU A 135 11.17 13.83 -4.32
N CYS A 136 12.05 14.73 -4.73
CA CYS A 136 12.90 14.54 -5.90
C CYS A 136 13.80 13.29 -5.75
N ASP A 137 14.48 13.15 -4.59
CA ASP A 137 15.35 12.01 -4.31
C ASP A 137 14.54 10.70 -4.24
N GLU A 138 13.32 10.72 -3.72
CA GLU A 138 12.40 9.58 -3.73
C GLU A 138 12.01 9.19 -5.16
N CYS A 139 11.66 10.15 -6.02
CA CYS A 139 11.37 9.89 -7.44
C CYS A 139 12.57 9.26 -8.17
N ILE A 140 13.79 9.75 -7.91
CA ILE A 140 15.01 9.17 -8.48
C ILE A 140 15.21 7.72 -8.02
N MET A 141 14.97 7.45 -6.74
CA MET A 141 15.05 6.10 -6.19
C MET A 141 14.01 5.17 -6.82
N GLN A 142 12.78 5.62 -6.98
CA GLN A 142 11.72 4.85 -7.64
C GLN A 142 12.01 4.61 -9.11
N MET A 143 12.49 5.60 -9.87
CA MET A 143 12.95 5.44 -11.25
C MET A 143 14.00 4.33 -11.38
N LYS A 144 15.00 4.31 -10.49
CA LYS A 144 16.03 3.26 -10.44
C LYS A 144 15.44 1.88 -10.14
N LYS A 145 14.40 1.81 -9.28
CA LYS A 145 13.66 0.56 -9.01
C LYS A 145 12.90 0.09 -10.25
N ILE A 146 12.17 0.98 -10.94
CA ILE A 146 11.45 0.66 -12.17
C ILE A 146 12.43 0.07 -13.20
N LYS A 147 13.55 0.73 -13.45
CA LYS A 147 14.59 0.28 -14.39
C LYS A 147 15.12 -1.12 -14.05
N ARG A 148 15.34 -1.40 -12.76
CA ARG A 148 15.83 -2.71 -12.31
C ARG A 148 14.80 -3.81 -12.45
N GLN A 149 13.53 -3.51 -12.15
CA GLN A 149 12.44 -4.48 -12.09
C GLN A 149 11.70 -4.65 -13.44
N TYR A 150 11.94 -3.77 -14.40
CA TYR A 150 11.25 -3.75 -15.68
C TYR A 150 11.23 -5.13 -16.37
N LYS A 151 12.39 -5.77 -16.50
CA LYS A 151 12.48 -7.09 -17.14
C LYS A 151 11.69 -8.17 -16.40
N GLU A 152 11.66 -8.13 -15.09
CA GLU A 152 10.90 -9.09 -14.28
C GLU A 152 9.40 -8.90 -14.47
N ILE A 153 8.93 -7.64 -14.52
CA ILE A 153 7.53 -7.28 -14.76
C ILE A 153 7.08 -7.79 -16.14
N MET A 154 7.87 -7.50 -17.17
CA MET A 154 7.57 -7.93 -18.55
C MET A 154 7.61 -9.45 -18.68
N ASN A 155 8.65 -10.12 -18.18
CA ASN A 155 8.77 -11.59 -18.25
C ASN A 155 7.65 -12.31 -17.48
N ALA A 156 7.06 -11.67 -16.49
CA ALA A 156 5.93 -12.23 -15.75
C ALA A 156 4.59 -11.96 -16.44
N GLY A 157 4.57 -11.22 -17.55
CA GLY A 157 3.36 -10.81 -18.25
C GLY A 157 2.41 -10.00 -17.34
N ILE A 158 2.98 -9.17 -16.47
CA ILE A 158 2.20 -8.21 -15.64
C ILE A 158 1.88 -6.99 -16.51
N ALA A 159 2.82 -6.61 -17.39
CA ALA A 159 2.63 -5.63 -18.43
C ALA A 159 3.25 -6.16 -19.73
N ASP A 160 2.64 -5.90 -20.86
CA ASP A 160 3.11 -6.32 -22.17
C ASP A 160 3.91 -5.22 -22.90
N SER A 161 3.87 -3.99 -22.34
CA SER A 161 4.57 -2.83 -22.89
C SER A 161 4.97 -1.83 -21.82
N GLU A 162 5.88 -0.91 -22.15
CA GLU A 162 6.20 0.24 -21.29
C GLU A 162 4.97 1.10 -21.02
N TYR A 163 4.08 1.25 -21.99
CA TYR A 163 2.84 2.00 -21.80
C TYR A 163 1.94 1.35 -20.74
N GLU A 164 1.74 0.04 -20.79
CA GLU A 164 0.96 -0.69 -19.79
C GLU A 164 1.60 -0.63 -18.40
N LEU A 165 2.93 -0.69 -18.31
CA LEU A 165 3.62 -0.50 -17.05
C LEU A 165 3.27 0.86 -16.41
N GLY A 166 3.20 1.93 -17.20
CA GLY A 166 2.77 3.24 -16.73
C GLY A 166 1.33 3.26 -16.23
N LEU A 167 0.43 2.52 -16.89
CA LEU A 167 -0.99 2.41 -16.49
C LEU A 167 -1.20 1.60 -15.20
N LEU A 168 -0.33 0.64 -14.91
CA LEU A 168 -0.45 -0.15 -13.66
C LEU A 168 -0.39 0.72 -12.42
N GLY A 169 0.50 1.72 -12.41
CA GLY A 169 0.67 2.62 -11.29
C GLY A 169 0.94 1.91 -9.96
N VAL A 170 0.76 2.63 -8.88
CA VAL A 170 0.90 2.11 -7.50
C VAL A 170 -0.24 2.56 -6.60
N ILE A 171 -1.34 3.03 -7.17
CA ILE A 171 -2.49 3.58 -6.41
C ILE A 171 -3.07 2.57 -5.43
N ALA A 172 -3.07 1.28 -5.78
CA ALA A 172 -3.52 0.20 -4.92
C ALA A 172 -2.73 0.10 -3.60
N TRP A 173 -1.49 0.60 -3.57
CA TRP A 173 -0.71 0.68 -2.34
C TRP A 173 -1.25 1.75 -1.40
N ASP A 174 -1.53 2.95 -1.91
CA ASP A 174 -2.09 4.04 -1.13
C ASP A 174 -3.52 3.71 -0.66
N ALA A 175 -4.35 3.13 -1.54
CA ALA A 175 -5.68 2.66 -1.20
C ALA A 175 -5.64 1.59 -0.09
N GLY A 176 -4.75 0.62 -0.20
CA GLY A 176 -4.55 -0.42 0.81
C GLY A 176 -4.10 0.14 2.16
N GLN A 177 -3.17 1.11 2.17
CA GLN A 177 -2.74 1.79 3.39
C GLN A 177 -3.86 2.64 3.99
N LEU A 178 -4.59 3.40 3.17
CA LEU A 178 -5.72 4.22 3.64
C LEU A 178 -6.77 3.36 4.32
N ASN A 179 -7.16 2.25 3.68
CA ASN A 179 -8.11 1.28 4.22
C ASN A 179 -7.63 0.70 5.55
N PHE A 180 -6.42 0.16 5.58
CA PHE A 180 -5.83 -0.46 6.75
C PHE A 180 -5.71 0.51 7.93
N LEU A 181 -5.10 1.69 7.70
CA LEU A 181 -4.86 2.65 8.77
C LEU A 181 -6.14 3.27 9.30
N SER A 182 -7.18 3.48 8.48
CA SER A 182 -8.46 3.98 8.97
C SER A 182 -9.12 2.99 9.93
N ARG A 183 -9.08 1.68 9.62
CA ARG A 183 -9.58 0.62 10.50
C ARG A 183 -8.79 0.54 11.80
N ALA A 184 -7.46 0.57 11.72
CA ALA A 184 -6.59 0.54 12.90
C ALA A 184 -6.77 1.80 13.80
N CYS A 185 -6.90 2.98 13.19
CA CYS A 185 -7.16 4.23 13.92
C CYS A 185 -8.56 4.25 14.57
N MET A 186 -9.56 3.63 13.92
CA MET A 186 -10.89 3.48 14.51
C MET A 186 -10.85 2.57 15.73
N GLU A 187 -10.23 1.41 15.65
CA GLU A 187 -10.08 0.50 16.80
C GLU A 187 -9.27 1.11 17.95
N GLN A 188 -8.33 2.02 17.62
CA GLN A 188 -7.55 2.75 18.62
C GLN A 188 -8.32 3.92 19.23
N GLY A 189 -9.51 4.26 18.69
CA GLY A 189 -10.32 5.37 19.15
C GLY A 189 -9.84 6.75 18.68
N TYR A 190 -8.92 6.82 17.70
CA TYR A 190 -8.47 8.08 17.12
C TYR A 190 -9.49 8.69 16.16
N ILE A 191 -10.28 7.86 15.47
CA ILE A 191 -11.41 8.27 14.63
C ILE A 191 -12.64 7.43 14.99
N ASN A 192 -13.83 7.93 14.65
CA ASN A 192 -15.06 7.18 14.83
C ASN A 192 -15.38 6.28 13.62
N LYS A 193 -16.46 5.47 13.73
CA LYS A 193 -16.85 4.54 12.68
C LYS A 193 -17.22 5.25 11.37
N ASP A 194 -17.93 6.38 11.44
CA ASP A 194 -18.36 7.10 10.24
C ASP A 194 -17.15 7.68 9.49
N GLU A 195 -16.17 8.24 10.21
CA GLU A 195 -14.91 8.71 9.63
C GLU A 195 -14.11 7.57 9.00
N CYS A 196 -14.11 6.39 9.63
CA CYS A 196 -13.51 5.20 9.05
C CYS A 196 -14.20 4.81 7.74
N MET A 197 -15.52 4.73 7.73
CA MET A 197 -16.29 4.36 6.51
C MET A 197 -16.07 5.35 5.36
N ILE A 198 -15.95 6.65 5.63
CA ILE A 198 -15.57 7.64 4.62
C ILE A 198 -14.19 7.33 4.00
N CYS A 199 -13.22 6.94 4.82
CA CYS A 199 -11.90 6.56 4.33
C CYS A 199 -11.92 5.26 3.52
N LEU A 200 -12.74 4.26 3.93
CA LEU A 200 -12.90 3.00 3.19
C LEU A 200 -13.53 3.24 1.82
N ASP A 201 -14.58 4.07 1.75
CA ASP A 201 -15.22 4.47 0.48
C ASP A 201 -14.24 5.24 -0.42
N ALA A 202 -13.45 6.15 0.14
CA ALA A 202 -12.40 6.83 -0.60
C ALA A 202 -11.36 5.85 -1.16
N ALA A 203 -10.87 4.90 -0.36
CA ALA A 203 -9.92 3.88 -0.79
C ALA A 203 -10.50 2.98 -1.90
N PHE A 204 -11.81 2.69 -1.85
CA PHE A 204 -12.50 1.89 -2.86
C PHE A 204 -12.63 2.62 -4.21
N LYS A 205 -12.76 3.93 -4.18
CA LYS A 205 -12.88 4.78 -5.38
C LYS A 205 -11.55 5.18 -6.00
N MET A 206 -10.43 4.94 -5.34
CA MET A 206 -9.09 5.16 -5.89
C MET A 206 -8.77 4.14 -6.98
#